data_ffb533d44ab690f1faa9ecb32a6d6eed
#
_entry.id   ffb533d44ab690f1faa9ecb32a6d6eed
#
_cell.length_a   1.000
_cell.length_b   1.000
_cell.length_c   1.000
_cell.angle_alpha   90.00
_cell.angle_beta   90.00
_cell.angle_gamma   90.00
#
_symmetry.space_group_name_H-M   'P 1'
#
loop_
_entity.id
_entity.type
_entity.pdbx_description
1 polymer ?
#
loop_
_entity_poly.entity_id
_entity_poly.type
_entity_poly.pdbx_seq_one_letter_code
_entity_poly.pdbx_strand_id
1 'polypeptide(L)'
;MTQSAKDEAKFLDTRLDDETAAVLEKWNLAILGAALLHDADHIRQAICWHYKIPMQLWIINLAVYVLPTVAEFLLKNKRTSSFLTVAANGIVTSAAFLKVHLFKPTTDIWGAWNY
;
A
#
# COMPACT_ATOMS: atom_id res chain seq x y z
N MET A 1 -0.23 -27.06 22.42
CA MET A 1 -0.75 -25.84 21.78
C MET A 1 -1.95 -25.32 22.57
N THR A 2 -1.95 -24.03 22.90
CA THR A 2 -3.03 -23.42 23.66
C THR A 2 -4.28 -23.26 22.80
N GLN A 3 -5.44 -23.08 23.42
CA GLN A 3 -6.69 -22.83 22.70
C GLN A 3 -6.58 -21.54 21.87
N SER A 4 -5.94 -20.51 22.41
CA SER A 4 -5.71 -19.24 21.69
C SER A 4 -4.89 -19.43 20.42
N ALA A 5 -3.82 -20.24 20.47
CA ALA A 5 -3.00 -20.52 19.29
C ALA A 5 -3.78 -21.32 18.24
N LYS A 6 -4.65 -22.25 18.66
CA LYS A 6 -5.53 -22.99 17.75
C LYS A 6 -6.55 -22.09 17.07
N ASP A 7 -7.13 -21.15 17.81
CA ASP A 7 -8.11 -20.20 17.30
C ASP A 7 -7.45 -19.24 16.31
N GLU A 8 -6.23 -18.78 16.59
CA GLU A 8 -5.46 -17.93 15.71
C GLU A 8 -5.11 -18.65 14.40
N ALA A 9 -4.63 -19.89 14.47
CA ALA A 9 -4.33 -20.69 13.30
C ALA A 9 -5.61 -20.95 12.47
N LYS A 10 -6.73 -21.21 13.11
CA LYS A 10 -8.01 -21.39 12.45
C LYS A 10 -8.47 -20.13 11.74
N PHE A 11 -8.27 -18.95 12.36
CA PHE A 11 -8.59 -17.66 11.73
C PHE A 11 -7.79 -17.46 10.45
N LEU A 12 -6.48 -17.72 10.49
CA LEU A 12 -5.61 -17.53 9.33
C LEU A 12 -5.90 -18.52 8.20
N ASP A 13 -6.40 -19.71 8.54
CA ASP A 13 -6.75 -20.74 7.55
C ASP A 13 -8.18 -20.62 7.01
N THR A 14 -9.01 -19.77 7.61
CA THR A 14 -10.38 -19.57 7.15
C THR A 14 -10.40 -18.83 5.82
N ARG A 15 -11.40 -19.08 5.03
CA ARG A 15 -11.66 -18.32 3.80
C ARG A 15 -12.64 -17.21 4.06
N LEU A 16 -12.48 -16.12 3.36
CA LEU A 16 -13.43 -15.01 3.36
C LEU A 16 -14.68 -15.41 2.58
N ASP A 17 -15.84 -14.88 3.00
CA ASP A 17 -17.03 -14.98 2.18
C ASP A 17 -16.89 -14.06 0.95
N ASP A 18 -17.77 -14.27 -0.05
CA ASP A 18 -17.68 -13.55 -1.31
C ASP A 18 -17.91 -12.05 -1.15
N GLU A 19 -18.82 -11.66 -0.26
CA GLU A 19 -19.14 -10.27 -0.01
C GLU A 19 -17.95 -9.53 0.63
N THR A 20 -17.35 -10.11 1.65
CA THR A 20 -16.19 -9.53 2.33
C THR A 20 -15.00 -9.44 1.39
N ALA A 21 -14.74 -10.49 0.61
CA ALA A 21 -13.67 -10.50 -0.37
C ALA A 21 -13.86 -9.40 -1.42
N ALA A 22 -15.08 -9.19 -1.89
CA ALA A 22 -15.39 -8.15 -2.86
C ALA A 22 -15.16 -6.75 -2.30
N VAL A 23 -15.54 -6.51 -1.05
CA VAL A 23 -15.31 -5.21 -0.38
C VAL A 23 -13.81 -4.95 -0.21
N LEU A 24 -13.05 -5.94 0.25
CA LEU A 24 -11.60 -5.79 0.40
C LEU A 24 -10.91 -5.55 -0.93
N GLU A 25 -11.31 -6.24 -1.98
CA GLU A 25 -10.76 -6.03 -3.32
C GLU A 25 -11.05 -4.62 -3.82
N LYS A 26 -12.25 -4.12 -3.63
CA LYS A 26 -12.63 -2.76 -4.00
C LYS A 26 -11.70 -1.73 -3.35
N TRP A 27 -11.48 -1.84 -2.05
CA TRP A 27 -10.64 -0.91 -1.33
C TRP A 27 -9.16 -1.07 -1.68
N ASN A 28 -8.71 -2.29 -1.89
CA ASN A 28 -7.33 -2.54 -2.31
C ASN A 28 -7.04 -1.92 -3.68
N LEU A 29 -7.96 -2.10 -4.62
CA LEU A 29 -7.83 -1.50 -5.96
C LEU A 29 -7.94 0.02 -5.91
N ALA A 30 -8.78 0.57 -5.01
CA ALA A 30 -8.87 2.02 -4.82
C ALA A 30 -7.55 2.60 -4.32
N ILE A 31 -6.89 1.95 -3.35
CA ILE A 31 -5.58 2.37 -2.84
C ILE A 31 -4.54 2.29 -3.95
N LEU A 32 -4.51 1.19 -4.69
CA LEU A 32 -3.58 1.00 -5.80
C LEU A 32 -3.80 2.06 -6.88
N GLY A 33 -5.04 2.32 -7.25
CA GLY A 33 -5.38 3.34 -8.25
C GLY A 33 -4.98 4.74 -7.80
N ALA A 34 -5.19 5.08 -6.53
CA ALA A 34 -4.77 6.36 -5.97
C ALA A 34 -3.25 6.50 -6.00
N ALA A 35 -2.51 5.44 -5.65
CA ALA A 35 -1.05 5.45 -5.72
C ALA A 35 -0.56 5.67 -7.15
N LEU A 36 -1.16 4.99 -8.12
CA LEU A 36 -0.80 5.15 -9.54
C LEU A 36 -1.04 6.57 -10.04
N LEU A 37 -2.19 7.16 -9.70
CA LEU A 37 -2.51 8.54 -10.09
C LEU A 37 -1.55 9.54 -9.45
N HIS A 38 -1.24 9.34 -8.17
CA HIS A 38 -0.30 10.17 -7.44
C HIS A 38 1.09 10.13 -8.08
N ASP A 39 1.56 8.94 -8.41
CA ASP A 39 2.88 8.75 -9.02
C ASP A 39 2.93 9.33 -10.44
N ALA A 40 1.87 9.14 -11.21
CA ALA A 40 1.77 9.72 -12.55
C ALA A 40 1.84 11.25 -12.49
N ASP A 41 1.19 11.86 -11.49
CA ASP A 41 1.25 13.30 -11.30
C ASP A 41 2.65 13.78 -10.93
N HIS A 42 3.37 13.07 -10.07
CA HIS A 42 4.74 13.41 -9.73
C HIS A 42 5.68 13.29 -10.94
N ILE A 43 5.49 12.29 -11.77
CA ILE A 43 6.27 12.15 -13.01
C ILE A 43 5.98 13.32 -13.94
N ARG A 44 4.72 13.70 -14.08
CA ARG A 44 4.31 14.87 -14.86
C ARG A 44 4.98 16.14 -14.33
N GLN A 45 4.94 16.35 -13.02
CA GLN A 45 5.58 17.51 -12.39
C GLN A 45 7.08 17.50 -12.62
N ALA A 46 7.73 16.36 -12.50
CA ALA A 46 9.17 16.25 -12.74
C ALA A 46 9.54 16.66 -14.16
N ILE A 47 8.74 16.26 -15.14
CA ILE A 47 8.93 16.63 -16.53
C ILE A 47 8.68 18.12 -16.75
N CYS A 48 7.57 18.65 -16.24
CA CYS A 48 7.16 20.03 -16.46
C CYS A 48 8.04 21.04 -15.74
N TRP A 49 8.50 20.70 -14.53
CA TRP A 49 9.29 21.61 -13.68
C TRP A 49 10.77 21.26 -13.67
N HIS A 50 11.18 20.28 -14.46
CA HIS A 50 12.59 19.91 -14.66
C HIS A 50 13.33 19.54 -13.39
N TYR A 51 12.65 18.90 -12.44
CA TYR A 51 13.32 18.33 -11.29
C TYR A 51 13.50 16.81 -11.45
N LYS A 52 14.47 16.27 -10.72
CA LYS A 52 14.79 14.85 -10.78
C LYS A 52 14.32 14.15 -9.52
N ILE A 53 13.60 13.04 -9.69
CA ILE A 53 13.18 12.20 -8.58
C ILE A 53 14.36 11.30 -8.20
N PRO A 54 14.86 11.38 -6.93
CA PRO A 54 15.97 10.53 -6.49
C PRO A 54 15.66 9.04 -6.59
N MET A 55 16.68 8.25 -6.87
CA MET A 55 16.53 6.78 -6.96
C MET A 55 15.98 6.17 -5.67
N GLN A 56 16.35 6.73 -4.51
CA GLN A 56 15.86 6.27 -3.22
C GLN A 56 14.32 6.36 -3.13
N LEU A 57 13.75 7.42 -3.67
CA LEU A 57 12.29 7.59 -3.69
C LEU A 57 11.63 6.60 -4.65
N TRP A 58 12.26 6.28 -5.78
CA TRP A 58 11.77 5.24 -6.68
C TRP A 58 11.72 3.88 -5.99
N ILE A 59 12.77 3.53 -5.25
CA ILE A 59 12.86 2.26 -4.52
C ILE A 59 11.81 2.19 -3.41
N ILE A 60 11.68 3.25 -2.62
CA ILE A 60 10.68 3.33 -1.54
C ILE A 60 9.27 3.24 -2.13
N ASN A 61 9.03 3.93 -3.21
CA ASN A 61 7.74 3.93 -3.89
C ASN A 61 7.39 2.55 -4.43
N LEU A 62 8.36 1.83 -4.97
CA LEU A 62 8.14 0.47 -5.46
C LEU A 62 7.61 -0.44 -4.34
N ALA A 63 8.10 -0.26 -3.12
CA ALA A 63 7.63 -1.02 -1.95
C ALA A 63 6.14 -0.79 -1.67
N VAL A 64 5.61 0.40 -1.99
CA VAL A 64 4.19 0.71 -1.81
C VAL A 64 3.30 -0.17 -2.70
N TYR A 65 3.80 -0.64 -3.82
CA TYR A 65 3.06 -1.51 -4.73
C TYR A 65 3.11 -2.99 -4.36
N VAL A 66 4.05 -3.39 -3.50
CA VAL A 66 4.19 -4.80 -3.10
C VAL A 66 2.98 -5.25 -2.28
N LEU A 67 2.55 -4.46 -1.30
CA LEU A 67 1.44 -4.83 -0.42
C LEU A 67 0.12 -5.03 -1.18
N PRO A 68 -0.32 -4.11 -2.07
CA PRO A 68 -1.54 -4.34 -2.82
C PRO A 68 -1.45 -5.51 -3.79
N THR A 69 -0.27 -5.77 -4.36
CA THR A 69 -0.06 -6.93 -5.22
C THR A 69 -0.21 -8.23 -4.44
N VAL A 70 0.40 -8.31 -3.27
CA VAL A 70 0.26 -9.47 -2.38
C VAL A 70 -1.20 -9.62 -1.93
N ALA A 71 -1.84 -8.51 -1.59
CA ALA A 71 -3.24 -8.52 -1.17
C ALA A 71 -4.15 -9.06 -2.28
N GLU A 72 -3.95 -8.66 -3.53
CA GLU A 72 -4.73 -9.17 -4.65
C GLU A 72 -4.54 -10.67 -4.82
N PHE A 73 -3.31 -11.16 -4.68
CA PHE A 73 -3.03 -12.59 -4.77
C PHE A 73 -3.76 -13.36 -3.67
N LEU A 74 -3.74 -12.84 -2.43
CA LEU A 74 -4.44 -13.47 -1.30
C LEU A 74 -5.96 -13.41 -1.46
N LEU A 75 -6.48 -12.30 -1.97
CA LEU A 75 -7.91 -12.12 -2.24
C LEU A 75 -8.41 -13.05 -3.33
N LYS A 76 -7.61 -13.30 -4.35
CA LYS A 76 -7.94 -14.24 -5.40
C LYS A 76 -8.20 -15.64 -4.84
N ASN A 77 -7.50 -16.00 -3.78
CA ASN A 77 -7.67 -17.27 -3.08
C ASN A 77 -8.62 -17.14 -1.87
N LYS A 78 -9.22 -15.97 -1.66
CA LYS A 78 -10.18 -15.67 -0.58
C LYS A 78 -9.64 -16.01 0.81
N ARG A 79 -8.35 -15.75 1.05
CA ARG A 79 -7.72 -16.04 2.33
C ARG A 79 -8.00 -14.92 3.32
N THR A 80 -8.27 -15.28 4.58
CA THR A 80 -8.52 -14.32 5.65
C THR A 80 -7.31 -13.41 5.88
N SER A 81 -6.09 -13.92 5.65
CA SER A 81 -4.87 -13.13 5.76
C SER A 81 -4.84 -11.91 4.82
N SER A 82 -5.66 -11.91 3.77
CA SER A 82 -5.79 -10.75 2.89
C SER A 82 -6.32 -9.51 3.63
N PHE A 83 -7.17 -9.71 4.63
CA PHE A 83 -7.67 -8.61 5.46
C PHE A 83 -6.52 -7.85 6.11
N LEU A 84 -5.58 -8.58 6.72
CA LEU A 84 -4.40 -7.97 7.35
C LEU A 84 -3.52 -7.27 6.33
N THR A 85 -3.35 -7.87 5.15
CA THR A 85 -2.51 -7.31 4.10
C THR A 85 -3.11 -6.02 3.53
N VAL A 86 -4.44 -5.98 3.31
CA VAL A 86 -5.12 -4.77 2.85
C VAL A 86 -5.06 -3.67 3.91
N ALA A 87 -5.27 -4.01 5.18
CA ALA A 87 -5.17 -3.07 6.28
C ALA A 87 -3.74 -2.50 6.38
N ALA A 88 -2.73 -3.35 6.31
CA ALA A 88 -1.33 -2.94 6.32
C ALA A 88 -1.02 -2.02 5.14
N ASN A 89 -1.52 -2.35 3.95
CA ASN A 89 -1.36 -1.50 2.77
C ASN A 89 -1.92 -0.10 3.00
N GLY A 90 -3.14 0.00 3.53
CA GLY A 90 -3.75 1.29 3.85
C GLY A 90 -2.94 2.10 4.85
N ILE A 91 -2.49 1.47 5.93
CA ILE A 91 -1.72 2.13 6.99
C ILE A 91 -0.35 2.59 6.46
N VAL A 92 0.39 1.70 5.80
CA VAL A 92 1.74 2.00 5.29
C VAL A 92 1.67 3.09 4.22
N THR A 93 0.74 2.99 3.29
CA THR A 93 0.58 3.97 2.22
C THR A 93 0.21 5.34 2.78
N SER A 94 -0.73 5.38 3.74
CA SER A 94 -1.14 6.63 4.39
C SER A 94 0.01 7.24 5.19
N ALA A 95 0.76 6.45 5.94
CA ALA A 95 1.89 6.92 6.72
C ALA A 95 3.00 7.47 5.83
N ALA A 96 3.32 6.79 4.74
CA ALA A 96 4.31 7.26 3.78
C ALA A 96 3.88 8.59 3.14
N PHE A 97 2.61 8.69 2.75
CA PHE A 97 2.05 9.90 2.17
C PHE A 97 2.11 11.07 3.13
N LEU A 98 1.69 10.86 4.38
CA LEU A 98 1.73 11.89 5.42
C LEU A 98 3.17 12.35 5.70
N LYS A 99 4.11 11.41 5.77
CA LYS A 99 5.53 11.74 6.00
C LYS A 99 6.07 12.63 4.90
N VAL A 100 5.78 12.30 3.66
CA VAL A 100 6.34 13.02 2.51
C VAL A 100 5.67 14.37 2.30
N HIS A 101 4.37 14.48 2.54
CA HIS A 101 3.60 15.69 2.20
C HIS A 101 3.33 16.63 3.37
N LEU A 102 3.15 16.11 4.59
CA LEU A 102 2.78 16.95 5.74
C LEU A 102 3.92 17.21 6.71
N PHE A 103 4.85 16.28 6.85
CA PHE A 103 6.00 16.48 7.73
C PHE A 103 7.18 16.94 6.90
N LYS A 104 7.76 18.08 7.26
CA LYS A 104 8.94 18.59 6.57
C LYS A 104 10.01 17.51 6.50
N PRO A 105 10.49 17.17 5.29
CA PRO A 105 11.56 16.20 5.18
C PRO A 105 12.83 16.74 5.82
N THR A 106 13.52 15.88 6.54
CA THR A 106 14.80 16.22 7.16
C THR A 106 15.97 15.91 6.26
N THR A 107 15.71 15.33 5.09
CA THR A 107 16.73 14.89 4.13
C THR A 107 16.31 15.26 2.71
N ASP A 108 17.30 15.46 1.84
CA ASP A 108 17.07 15.84 0.45
C ASP A 108 16.30 14.79 -0.35
N ILE A 109 16.32 13.53 0.08
CA ILE A 109 15.58 12.46 -0.62
C ILE A 109 14.07 12.67 -0.62
N TRP A 110 13.55 13.43 0.34
CA TRP A 110 12.12 13.72 0.43
C TRP A 110 11.75 15.03 -0.28
N GLY A 111 12.74 15.86 -0.59
CA GLY A 111 12.51 17.20 -1.15
C GLY A 111 11.76 17.17 -2.47
N ALA A 112 12.04 16.19 -3.32
CA ALA A 112 11.39 16.06 -4.63
C ALA A 112 9.89 15.84 -4.55
N TRP A 113 9.38 15.36 -3.43
CA TRP A 113 7.97 15.06 -3.23
C TRP A 113 7.19 16.20 -2.57
N ASN A 114 7.85 17.30 -2.27
CA ASN A 114 7.23 18.48 -1.64
C ASN A 114 6.82 19.58 -2.63
N TYR A 115 6.98 19.32 -3.89
CA TYR A 115 6.62 20.29 -4.94
C TYR A 115 5.15 20.19 -5.32
#